data_2212072af37ea740f06bbdcb177ed403
#
_entry.id   2212072af37ea740f06bbdcb177ed403
#
_cell.length_a   1.000
_cell.length_b   1.000
_cell.length_c   1.000
_cell.angle_alpha   90.00
_cell.angle_beta   90.00
_cell.angle_gamma   90.00
#
_symmetry.space_group_name_H-M   'P 1'
#
loop_
_entity.id
_entity.type
_entity.pdbx_description
1 polymer ?
#
loop_
_entity_poly.entity_id
_entity_poly.type
_entity_poly.pdbx_seq_one_letter_code
_entity_poly.pdbx_strand_id
1 'polypeptide(L)'
;LFWKQYIQTEWVETDGFWRQQITGYKNVDRLKMKLAEHGAVFMTTEQAGISLPKRNWIKVKTRPSPLYWKFWNDRYIAIDSANLGEFELDADFYGSNAHCERELIGDTSLTRRLYARQLCGLYNPARYEAFRDLVNSTEDRLIVFYNFTEEMERLKGIAKGLNRPVSVLSGEEKNLDAYRYQHNSITFIQYQAGAMGGNFQLANKIIYFSLPQGSELWEQSQKR
;
A
#
# COMPACT_ATOMS: atom_id res chain seq x y z
N LEU A 1 33.97 -0.41 -7.11
CA LEU A 1 34.14 0.72 -8.05
C LEU A 1 32.85 1.49 -8.29
N PHE A 2 31.73 0.84 -8.67
CA PHE A 2 30.42 1.47 -8.95
C PHE A 2 29.92 2.31 -7.77
N TRP A 3 29.91 1.76 -6.56
CA TRP A 3 29.45 2.42 -5.35
C TRP A 3 30.15 3.77 -5.12
N LYS A 4 31.48 3.77 -5.15
CA LYS A 4 32.27 4.99 -4.95
C LYS A 4 32.05 6.06 -6.03
N GLN A 5 31.72 5.65 -7.27
CA GLN A 5 31.54 6.56 -8.39
C GLN A 5 30.15 7.19 -8.46
N TYR A 6 29.11 6.46 -8.05
CA TYR A 6 27.73 6.85 -8.33
C TYR A 6 26.85 7.00 -7.11
N ILE A 7 27.27 6.50 -5.94
CA ILE A 7 26.47 6.55 -4.72
C ILE A 7 27.06 7.57 -3.75
N GLN A 8 26.20 8.43 -3.20
CA GLN A 8 26.53 9.30 -2.07
C GLN A 8 25.98 8.66 -0.81
N THR A 9 26.81 8.60 0.22
CA THR A 9 26.43 7.99 1.50
C THR A 9 26.91 8.85 2.65
N GLU A 10 26.14 8.84 3.72
CA GLU A 10 26.48 9.44 5.00
C GLU A 10 26.35 8.41 6.11
N TRP A 11 27.15 8.58 7.15
CA TRP A 11 27.01 7.78 8.35
C TRP A 11 25.93 8.40 9.24
N VAL A 12 24.89 7.63 9.55
CA VAL A 12 23.77 8.05 10.39
C VAL A 12 23.67 7.12 11.57
N GLU A 13 23.57 7.69 12.75
CA GLU A 13 23.28 6.95 13.97
C GLU A 13 21.80 6.61 14.04
N THR A 14 21.48 5.33 14.13
CA THR A 14 20.11 4.85 14.27
C THR A 14 20.08 3.76 15.34
N ASP A 15 19.28 3.96 16.38
CA ASP A 15 19.14 3.04 17.53
C ASP A 15 20.49 2.69 18.20
N GLY A 16 21.41 3.68 18.31
CA GLY A 16 22.74 3.50 18.93
C GLY A 16 23.79 2.82 18.03
N PHE A 17 23.48 2.57 16.77
CA PHE A 17 24.41 2.00 15.81
C PHE A 17 24.64 2.93 14.63
N TRP A 18 25.91 3.09 14.25
CA TRP A 18 26.29 3.83 13.06
C TRP A 18 26.08 2.96 11.81
N ARG A 19 25.28 3.47 10.88
CA ARG A 19 25.02 2.81 9.60
C ARG A 19 25.28 3.77 8.45
N GLN A 20 25.82 3.23 7.37
CA GLN A 20 25.99 3.98 6.14
C GLN A 20 24.65 4.05 5.41
N GLN A 21 24.12 5.25 5.24
CA GLN A 21 22.86 5.50 4.54
C GLN A 21 23.13 6.16 3.20
N ILE A 22 22.41 5.72 2.15
CA ILE A 22 22.45 6.37 0.85
C ILE A 22 21.68 7.68 0.97
N THR A 23 22.35 8.80 0.71
CA THR A 23 21.77 10.14 0.73
C THR A 23 21.54 10.71 -0.66
N GLY A 24 22.12 10.10 -1.69
CA GLY A 24 21.94 10.57 -3.05
C GLY A 24 22.77 9.80 -4.08
N TYR A 25 22.74 10.35 -5.29
CA TYR A 25 23.50 9.82 -6.42
C TYR A 25 24.34 10.93 -7.05
N LYS A 26 25.51 10.57 -7.57
CA LYS A 26 26.42 11.49 -8.25
C LYS A 26 26.82 10.93 -9.61
N ASN A 27 27.33 11.80 -10.50
CA ASN A 27 27.77 11.44 -11.85
C ASN A 27 26.69 10.69 -12.66
N VAL A 28 25.40 10.99 -12.44
CA VAL A 28 24.27 10.30 -13.07
C VAL A 28 24.31 10.45 -14.59
N ASP A 29 24.67 11.64 -15.10
CA ASP A 29 24.74 11.88 -16.55
C ASP A 29 25.84 11.03 -17.21
N ARG A 30 26.99 10.89 -16.55
CA ARG A 30 28.05 9.99 -17.03
C ARG A 30 27.58 8.53 -17.04
N LEU A 31 26.80 8.11 -16.04
CA LEU A 31 26.20 6.76 -16.03
C LEU A 31 25.24 6.58 -17.19
N LYS A 32 24.33 7.55 -17.40
CA LYS A 32 23.38 7.53 -18.51
C LYS A 32 24.07 7.46 -19.87
N MET A 33 25.10 8.26 -20.08
CA MET A 33 25.91 8.22 -21.31
C MET A 33 26.50 6.83 -21.56
N LYS A 34 27.15 6.26 -20.55
CA LYS A 34 27.72 4.91 -20.65
C LYS A 34 26.66 3.84 -20.94
N LEU A 35 25.49 3.92 -20.31
CA LEU A 35 24.40 2.99 -20.56
C LEU A 35 23.82 3.18 -21.95
N ALA A 36 23.73 4.43 -22.45
CA ALA A 36 23.27 4.72 -23.82
C ALA A 36 24.23 4.18 -24.88
N GLU A 37 25.55 4.21 -24.65
CA GLU A 37 26.56 3.56 -25.52
C GLU A 37 26.31 2.05 -25.68
N HIS A 38 25.65 1.43 -24.69
CA HIS A 38 25.24 0.01 -24.70
C HIS A 38 23.77 -0.21 -25.04
N GLY A 39 23.09 0.78 -25.64
CA GLY A 39 21.73 0.66 -26.14
C GLY A 39 20.61 0.97 -25.15
N ALA A 40 20.93 1.49 -23.93
CA ALA A 40 19.90 1.93 -23.03
C ALA A 40 19.26 3.26 -23.52
N VAL A 41 17.94 3.30 -23.55
CA VAL A 41 17.17 4.49 -23.90
C VAL A 41 16.50 5.05 -22.65
N PHE A 42 16.78 6.33 -22.36
CA PHE A 42 16.17 7.06 -21.25
C PHE A 42 15.16 8.06 -21.83
N MET A 43 13.88 7.81 -21.64
CA MET A 43 12.82 8.65 -22.19
C MET A 43 11.73 8.86 -21.15
N THR A 44 11.30 10.10 -20.97
CA THR A 44 10.09 10.39 -20.17
C THR A 44 8.83 10.11 -21.01
N THR A 45 7.70 10.00 -20.34
CA THR A 45 6.41 9.79 -21.00
C THR A 45 6.07 10.93 -21.96
N GLU A 46 6.44 12.16 -21.57
CA GLU A 46 6.24 13.36 -22.43
C GLU A 46 7.15 13.33 -23.65
N GLN A 47 8.42 12.94 -23.49
CA GLN A 47 9.35 12.75 -24.61
C GLN A 47 8.90 11.64 -25.58
N ALA A 48 8.20 10.65 -25.07
CA ALA A 48 7.59 9.60 -25.89
C ALA A 48 6.29 10.06 -26.58
N GLY A 49 5.85 11.30 -26.40
CA GLY A 49 4.62 11.83 -26.99
C GLY A 49 3.33 11.25 -26.39
N ILE A 50 3.42 10.59 -25.23
CA ILE A 50 2.27 9.98 -24.55
C ILE A 50 1.62 11.02 -23.66
N SER A 51 0.41 11.43 -24.00
CA SER A 51 -0.42 12.28 -23.15
C SER A 51 -1.08 11.46 -22.04
N LEU A 52 -0.74 11.73 -20.80
CA LEU A 52 -1.39 11.11 -19.65
C LEU A 52 -2.58 11.98 -19.20
N PRO A 53 -3.68 11.36 -18.75
CA PRO A 53 -4.81 12.10 -18.21
C PRO A 53 -4.39 12.85 -16.93
N LYS A 54 -4.98 14.03 -16.72
CA LYS A 54 -4.76 14.81 -15.50
C LYS A 54 -5.27 14.03 -14.29
N ARG A 55 -4.42 13.91 -13.27
CA ARG A 55 -4.75 13.21 -12.01
C ARG A 55 -5.28 14.19 -10.99
N ASN A 56 -6.39 13.84 -10.38
CA ASN A 56 -6.95 14.54 -9.24
C ASN A 56 -6.73 13.71 -7.98
N TRP A 57 -6.07 14.30 -6.99
CA TRP A 57 -5.76 13.65 -5.73
C TRP A 57 -6.73 14.09 -4.64
N ILE A 58 -7.43 13.13 -4.06
CA ILE A 58 -8.31 13.36 -2.91
C ILE A 58 -7.70 12.65 -1.71
N LYS A 59 -7.37 13.42 -0.67
CA LYS A 59 -6.84 12.88 0.58
C LYS A 59 -7.96 12.73 1.59
N VAL A 60 -8.31 11.50 1.90
CA VAL A 60 -9.27 11.17 2.96
C VAL A 60 -8.49 11.01 4.27
N LYS A 61 -8.78 11.85 5.25
CA LYS A 61 -8.14 11.81 6.57
C LYS A 61 -9.04 11.06 7.53
N THR A 62 -8.50 10.04 8.19
CA THR A 62 -9.18 9.30 9.24
C THR A 62 -8.42 9.45 10.56
N ARG A 63 -9.11 9.24 11.68
CA ARG A 63 -8.43 9.19 12.99
C ARG A 63 -7.52 7.97 13.01
N PRO A 64 -6.32 8.06 13.61
CA PRO A 64 -5.46 6.90 13.78
C PRO A 64 -6.09 5.89 14.75
N SER A 65 -5.76 4.62 14.58
CA SER A 65 -6.17 3.57 15.51
C SER A 65 -5.59 3.81 16.90
N PRO A 66 -6.36 3.66 17.98
CA PRO A 66 -5.84 3.71 19.34
C PRO A 66 -4.70 2.72 19.58
N LEU A 67 -4.81 1.50 19.02
CA LEU A 67 -3.79 0.46 19.11
C LEU A 67 -2.45 0.88 18.48
N TYR A 68 -2.49 1.68 17.41
CA TYR A 68 -1.29 2.24 16.81
C TYR A 68 -0.49 3.09 17.79
N TRP A 69 -1.14 4.01 18.51
CA TRP A 69 -0.47 4.90 19.45
C TRP A 69 0.11 4.15 20.64
N LYS A 70 -0.64 3.20 21.19
CA LYS A 70 -0.15 2.33 22.27
C LYS A 70 1.10 1.58 21.84
N PHE A 71 1.03 0.88 20.72
CA PHE A 71 2.18 0.15 20.17
C PHE A 71 3.37 1.06 19.84
N TRP A 72 3.10 2.23 19.28
CA TRP A 72 4.18 3.16 18.91
C TRP A 72 5.00 3.63 20.10
N ASN A 73 4.35 3.86 21.24
CA ASN A 73 5.00 4.27 22.48
C ASN A 73 5.66 3.08 23.20
N ASP A 74 4.92 1.98 23.39
CA ASP A 74 5.31 0.88 24.25
C ASP A 74 6.16 -0.17 23.53
N ARG A 75 6.17 -0.15 22.20
CA ARG A 75 6.79 -1.15 21.31
C ARG A 75 6.24 -2.58 21.47
N TYR A 76 5.16 -2.73 22.21
CA TYR A 76 4.50 -3.99 22.48
C TYR A 76 2.99 -3.79 22.51
N ILE A 77 2.25 -4.74 21.99
CA ILE A 77 0.80 -4.84 22.18
C ILE A 77 0.36 -6.30 22.02
N ALA A 78 -0.48 -6.74 22.95
CA ALA A 78 -1.27 -7.95 22.76
C ALA A 78 -2.60 -7.56 22.12
N ILE A 79 -2.98 -8.27 21.07
CA ILE A 79 -4.28 -8.12 20.41
C ILE A 79 -5.12 -9.32 20.80
N ASP A 80 -6.02 -9.12 21.71
CA ASP A 80 -6.99 -10.08 22.18
C ASP A 80 -8.38 -9.41 22.27
N SER A 81 -9.41 -10.18 22.56
CA SER A 81 -10.78 -9.65 22.65
C SER A 81 -10.96 -8.61 23.76
N ALA A 82 -10.21 -8.71 24.86
CA ALA A 82 -10.27 -7.76 25.96
C ALA A 82 -9.67 -6.41 25.55
N ASN A 83 -8.48 -6.40 24.93
CA ASN A 83 -7.86 -5.20 24.42
C ASN A 83 -8.64 -4.54 23.29
N LEU A 84 -9.26 -5.33 22.41
CA LEU A 84 -10.16 -4.78 21.38
C LEU A 84 -11.37 -4.10 22.02
N GLY A 85 -11.97 -4.70 23.04
CA GLY A 85 -13.07 -4.10 23.80
C GLY A 85 -12.68 -2.81 24.55
N GLU A 86 -11.48 -2.74 25.15
CA GLU A 86 -10.96 -1.54 25.80
C GLU A 86 -10.89 -0.34 24.85
N PHE A 87 -10.61 -0.58 23.57
CA PHE A 87 -10.53 0.47 22.56
C PHE A 87 -11.83 0.64 21.75
N GLU A 88 -12.95 0.12 22.23
CA GLU A 88 -14.25 0.18 21.55
C GLU A 88 -14.21 -0.39 20.13
N LEU A 89 -13.34 -1.36 19.91
CA LEU A 89 -13.22 -2.05 18.62
C LEU A 89 -14.14 -3.26 18.61
N ASP A 90 -15.08 -3.29 17.68
CA ASP A 90 -16.02 -4.38 17.52
C ASP A 90 -15.33 -5.68 17.14
N ALA A 91 -15.34 -6.67 18.03
CA ALA A 91 -14.70 -7.96 17.81
C ALA A 91 -15.33 -8.71 16.63
N ASP A 92 -16.66 -8.56 16.42
CA ASP A 92 -17.36 -9.19 15.31
C ASP A 92 -16.96 -8.59 13.95
N PHE A 93 -16.65 -7.30 13.92
CA PHE A 93 -16.13 -6.64 12.71
C PHE A 93 -14.75 -7.18 12.31
N TYR A 94 -13.91 -7.56 13.29
CA TYR A 94 -12.58 -8.10 13.02
C TYR A 94 -12.56 -9.60 12.74
N GLY A 95 -13.72 -10.27 12.81
CA GLY A 95 -13.93 -11.66 12.41
C GLY A 95 -13.25 -12.69 13.29
N SER A 96 -13.21 -13.94 12.82
CA SER A 96 -12.62 -15.08 13.56
C SER A 96 -11.14 -14.91 13.94
N ASN A 97 -10.43 -13.99 13.33
CA ASN A 97 -9.06 -13.63 13.69
C ASN A 97 -8.97 -12.78 14.98
N ALA A 98 -10.09 -12.21 15.46
CA ALA A 98 -10.13 -11.48 16.73
C ALA A 98 -10.00 -12.39 17.96
N HIS A 99 -10.26 -13.68 17.81
CA HIS A 99 -10.07 -14.68 18.87
C HIS A 99 -8.64 -15.26 18.92
N CYS A 100 -7.79 -14.88 17.97
CA CYS A 100 -6.39 -15.30 17.99
C CYS A 100 -5.60 -14.27 18.80
N GLU A 101 -5.16 -14.62 19.99
CA GLU A 101 -4.21 -13.84 20.77
C GLU A 101 -2.96 -13.62 19.90
N ARG A 102 -2.68 -12.38 19.58
CA ARG A 102 -1.55 -12.00 18.76
C ARG A 102 -0.71 -11.00 19.50
N GLU A 103 0.52 -11.33 19.78
CA GLU A 103 1.49 -10.39 20.35
C GLU A 103 2.32 -9.76 19.25
N LEU A 104 2.43 -8.44 19.28
CA LEU A 104 3.26 -7.68 18.38
C LEU A 104 4.38 -7.02 19.18
N ILE A 105 5.63 -7.38 18.85
CA ILE A 105 6.83 -6.86 19.51
C ILE A 105 7.65 -6.08 18.48
N GLY A 106 7.79 -4.79 18.71
CA GLY A 106 8.56 -3.87 17.86
C GLY A 106 10.01 -3.72 18.34
N ASP A 107 10.74 -4.81 18.46
CA ASP A 107 12.12 -4.89 18.94
C ASP A 107 13.12 -4.20 18.01
N THR A 108 12.87 -4.25 16.71
CA THR A 108 13.67 -3.58 15.69
C THR A 108 12.91 -2.44 15.01
N SER A 109 13.63 -1.53 14.36
CA SER A 109 12.99 -0.46 13.57
C SER A 109 12.15 -1.01 12.42
N LEU A 110 12.51 -2.18 11.88
CA LEU A 110 11.76 -2.84 10.81
C LEU A 110 10.45 -3.43 11.32
N THR A 111 10.48 -4.22 12.39
CA THR A 111 9.30 -4.83 13.00
C THR A 111 8.35 -3.77 13.53
N ARG A 112 8.89 -2.71 14.16
CA ARG A 112 8.09 -1.57 14.63
C ARG A 112 7.32 -0.90 13.49
N ARG A 113 7.98 -0.62 12.36
CA ARG A 113 7.31 -0.02 11.20
C ARG A 113 6.28 -0.96 10.57
N LEU A 114 6.60 -2.25 10.46
CA LEU A 114 5.69 -3.24 9.89
C LEU A 114 4.40 -3.32 10.71
N TYR A 115 4.52 -3.54 12.03
CA TYR A 115 3.36 -3.69 12.90
C TYR A 115 2.57 -2.39 13.06
N ALA A 116 3.24 -1.24 13.14
CA ALA A 116 2.55 0.05 13.14
C ALA A 116 1.68 0.24 11.89
N ARG A 117 2.16 -0.17 10.72
CA ARG A 117 1.38 -0.13 9.47
C ARG A 117 0.21 -1.11 9.48
N GLN A 118 0.41 -2.32 9.99
CA GLN A 118 -0.67 -3.29 10.16
C GLN A 118 -1.75 -2.75 11.11
N LEU A 119 -1.37 -2.20 12.24
CA LEU A 119 -2.30 -1.62 13.20
C LEU A 119 -3.09 -0.44 12.60
N CYS A 120 -2.43 0.41 11.83
CA CYS A 120 -3.10 1.51 11.11
C CYS A 120 -4.07 1.03 10.04
N GLY A 121 -3.76 -0.07 9.35
CA GLY A 121 -4.58 -0.64 8.30
C GLY A 121 -5.71 -1.50 8.84
N LEU A 122 -5.37 -2.49 9.67
CA LEU A 122 -6.28 -3.55 10.10
C LEU A 122 -7.23 -3.13 11.23
N TYR A 123 -6.74 -2.34 12.19
CA TYR A 123 -7.48 -1.99 13.40
C TYR A 123 -7.88 -0.50 13.41
N ASN A 124 -8.44 -0.03 12.29
CA ASN A 124 -8.93 1.33 12.16
C ASN A 124 -10.31 1.34 11.49
N PRO A 125 -11.40 1.25 12.27
CA PRO A 125 -12.77 1.23 11.76
C PRO A 125 -13.08 2.41 10.83
N ALA A 126 -12.63 3.62 11.20
CA ALA A 126 -12.89 4.83 10.41
C ALA A 126 -12.32 4.76 8.98
N ARG A 127 -11.28 3.95 8.73
CA ARG A 127 -10.77 3.73 7.36
C ARG A 127 -11.70 2.85 6.55
N TYR A 128 -12.30 1.84 7.17
CA TYR A 128 -13.25 0.95 6.50
C TYR A 128 -14.59 1.64 6.26
N GLU A 129 -15.02 2.51 7.16
CA GLU A 129 -16.18 3.38 6.96
C GLU A 129 -15.94 4.33 5.80
N ALA A 130 -14.80 5.04 5.79
CA ALA A 130 -14.44 5.91 4.68
C ALA A 130 -14.34 5.16 3.34
N PHE A 131 -13.87 3.92 3.34
CA PHE A 131 -13.89 3.07 2.15
C PHE A 131 -15.32 2.74 1.72
N ARG A 132 -16.19 2.37 2.65
CA ARG A 132 -17.62 2.11 2.38
C ARG A 132 -18.31 3.32 1.76
N ASP A 133 -18.07 4.51 2.31
CA ASP A 133 -18.62 5.77 1.82
C ASP A 133 -18.13 6.08 0.40
N LEU A 134 -16.84 5.89 0.14
CA LEU A 134 -16.27 6.06 -1.20
C LEU A 134 -16.89 5.08 -2.22
N VAL A 135 -17.08 3.82 -1.84
CA VAL A 135 -17.72 2.83 -2.71
C VAL A 135 -19.18 3.18 -2.98
N ASN A 136 -19.92 3.64 -1.95
CA ASN A 136 -21.31 4.06 -2.10
C ASN A 136 -21.47 5.33 -2.93
N SER A 137 -20.45 6.16 -3.01
CA SER A 137 -20.50 7.44 -3.75
C SER A 137 -20.45 7.28 -5.27
N THR A 138 -20.17 6.09 -5.79
CA THR A 138 -19.98 5.88 -7.23
C THR A 138 -20.30 4.45 -7.67
N GLU A 139 -20.87 4.34 -8.87
CA GLU A 139 -21.08 3.06 -9.56
C GLU A 139 -19.94 2.73 -10.57
N ASP A 140 -18.89 3.53 -10.61
CA ASP A 140 -17.77 3.28 -11.52
C ASP A 140 -16.92 2.06 -11.07
N ARG A 141 -16.12 1.58 -12.01
CA ARG A 141 -15.05 0.62 -11.71
C ARG A 141 -14.02 1.24 -10.77
N LEU A 142 -13.69 0.54 -9.72
CA LEU A 142 -12.70 0.96 -8.75
C LEU A 142 -11.51 0.01 -8.74
N ILE A 143 -10.32 0.55 -8.63
CA ILE A 143 -9.11 -0.18 -8.29
C ILE A 143 -8.74 0.15 -6.86
N VAL A 144 -8.44 -0.86 -6.07
CA VAL A 144 -8.06 -0.70 -4.65
C VAL A 144 -6.71 -1.36 -4.42
N PHE A 145 -5.70 -0.54 -4.16
CA PHE A 145 -4.38 -1.04 -3.78
C PHE A 145 -4.28 -1.27 -2.28
N TYR A 146 -3.71 -2.42 -1.90
CA TYR A 146 -3.53 -2.84 -0.52
C TYR A 146 -2.17 -3.53 -0.30
N ASN A 147 -1.75 -3.65 0.97
CA ASN A 147 -0.50 -4.33 1.33
C ASN A 147 -0.74 -5.69 1.99
N PHE A 148 -1.70 -5.78 2.91
CA PHE A 148 -1.89 -6.95 3.76
C PHE A 148 -3.12 -7.75 3.32
N THR A 149 -3.01 -9.08 3.26
CA THR A 149 -4.11 -9.97 2.86
C THR A 149 -5.35 -9.77 3.73
N GLU A 150 -5.16 -9.59 5.03
CA GLU A 150 -6.25 -9.34 5.98
C GLU A 150 -7.00 -8.01 5.69
N GLU A 151 -6.30 -6.95 5.19
CA GLU A 151 -6.97 -5.73 4.70
C GLU A 151 -7.91 -6.08 3.54
N MET A 152 -7.41 -6.83 2.57
CA MET A 152 -8.17 -7.21 1.37
C MET A 152 -9.41 -8.04 1.73
N GLU A 153 -9.30 -9.00 2.63
CA GLU A 153 -10.45 -9.83 3.00
C GLU A 153 -11.58 -9.00 3.64
N ARG A 154 -11.25 -8.05 4.50
CA ARG A 154 -12.24 -7.14 5.09
C ARG A 154 -12.87 -6.21 4.05
N LEU A 155 -12.04 -5.62 3.18
CA LEU A 155 -12.52 -4.76 2.09
C LEU A 155 -13.41 -5.52 1.11
N LYS A 156 -13.06 -6.78 0.80
CA LYS A 156 -13.84 -7.69 -0.02
C LYS A 156 -15.19 -8.01 0.63
N GLY A 157 -15.21 -8.20 1.96
CA GLY A 157 -16.45 -8.35 2.73
C GLY A 157 -17.38 -7.14 2.60
N ILE A 158 -16.85 -5.93 2.75
CA ILE A 158 -17.60 -4.68 2.58
C ILE A 158 -18.14 -4.57 1.14
N ALA A 159 -17.29 -4.81 0.14
CA ALA A 159 -17.69 -4.73 -1.27
C ALA A 159 -18.84 -5.71 -1.58
N LYS A 160 -18.77 -6.95 -1.09
CA LYS A 160 -19.82 -7.95 -1.23
C LYS A 160 -21.12 -7.54 -0.52
N GLY A 161 -21.02 -6.98 0.69
CA GLY A 161 -22.17 -6.45 1.43
C GLY A 161 -22.88 -5.30 0.70
N LEU A 162 -22.16 -4.59 -0.16
CA LEU A 162 -22.70 -3.54 -1.04
C LEU A 162 -23.12 -4.07 -2.43
N ASN A 163 -23.16 -5.39 -2.62
CA ASN A 163 -23.47 -6.05 -3.89
C ASN A 163 -22.56 -5.62 -5.06
N ARG A 164 -21.32 -5.23 -4.77
CA ARG A 164 -20.35 -4.86 -5.79
C ARG A 164 -19.57 -6.10 -6.26
N PRO A 165 -19.51 -6.36 -7.56
CA PRO A 165 -18.69 -7.45 -8.11
C PRO A 165 -17.21 -7.26 -7.80
N VAL A 166 -16.52 -8.33 -7.45
CA VAL A 166 -15.15 -8.29 -6.97
C VAL A 166 -14.20 -9.05 -7.90
N SER A 167 -13.07 -8.43 -8.19
CA SER A 167 -11.88 -9.03 -8.79
C SER A 167 -10.70 -8.94 -7.84
N VAL A 168 -9.80 -9.90 -7.88
CA VAL A 168 -8.58 -9.92 -7.06
C VAL A 168 -7.35 -10.19 -7.92
N LEU A 169 -6.30 -9.43 -7.68
CA LEU A 169 -4.98 -9.66 -8.24
C LEU A 169 -3.94 -9.64 -7.12
N SER A 170 -3.53 -10.83 -6.70
CA SER A 170 -2.52 -11.05 -5.66
C SER A 170 -1.50 -12.08 -6.10
N GLY A 171 -0.55 -12.42 -5.22
CA GLY A 171 0.37 -13.53 -5.45
C GLY A 171 -0.34 -14.89 -5.55
N GLU A 172 -1.47 -15.03 -4.88
CA GLU A 172 -2.22 -16.29 -4.76
C GLU A 172 -3.44 -16.35 -5.70
N GLU A 173 -4.17 -15.23 -5.85
CA GLU A 173 -5.39 -15.16 -6.67
C GLU A 173 -5.21 -14.20 -7.84
N LYS A 174 -5.56 -14.66 -9.05
CA LYS A 174 -5.52 -13.87 -10.29
C LYS A 174 -6.86 -13.98 -11.02
N ASN A 175 -7.89 -13.38 -10.46
CA ASN A 175 -9.22 -13.34 -11.05
C ASN A 175 -9.58 -11.89 -11.42
N LEU A 176 -9.72 -11.62 -12.71
CA LEU A 176 -10.06 -10.32 -13.26
C LEU A 176 -11.38 -10.33 -14.05
N ASP A 177 -12.24 -11.32 -13.86
CA ASP A 177 -13.47 -11.44 -14.64
C ASP A 177 -14.46 -10.32 -14.36
N ALA A 178 -14.71 -10.00 -13.09
CA ALA A 178 -15.57 -8.87 -12.75
C ALA A 178 -14.99 -7.55 -13.29
N TYR A 179 -13.67 -7.37 -13.26
CA TYR A 179 -13.03 -6.19 -13.83
C TYR A 179 -13.29 -6.07 -15.34
N ARG A 180 -13.24 -7.15 -16.07
CA ARG A 180 -13.40 -7.16 -17.53
C ARG A 180 -14.85 -6.97 -17.97
N TYR A 181 -15.78 -7.63 -17.30
CA TYR A 181 -17.15 -7.77 -17.77
C TYR A 181 -18.17 -6.91 -17.02
N GLN A 182 -17.84 -6.37 -15.84
CA GLN A 182 -18.79 -5.62 -15.02
C GLN A 182 -18.29 -4.19 -14.76
N HIS A 183 -19.07 -3.20 -15.17
CA HIS A 183 -18.70 -1.78 -15.15
C HIS A 183 -18.59 -1.20 -13.72
N ASN A 184 -19.29 -1.78 -12.74
CA ASN A 184 -19.29 -1.36 -11.35
C ASN A 184 -18.42 -2.24 -10.44
N SER A 185 -17.47 -2.97 -11.00
CA SER A 185 -16.61 -3.89 -10.23
C SER A 185 -15.59 -3.15 -9.36
N ILE A 186 -15.19 -3.81 -8.27
CA ILE A 186 -14.08 -3.40 -7.42
C ILE A 186 -12.95 -4.40 -7.59
N THR A 187 -11.77 -3.93 -7.99
CA THR A 187 -10.60 -4.78 -8.20
C THR A 187 -9.57 -4.52 -7.12
N PHE A 188 -9.34 -5.50 -6.27
CA PHE A 188 -8.31 -5.46 -5.24
C PHE A 188 -6.97 -5.90 -5.80
N ILE A 189 -5.96 -5.06 -5.67
CA ILE A 189 -4.62 -5.28 -6.23
C ILE A 189 -3.58 -5.20 -5.12
N GLN A 190 -2.88 -6.30 -4.89
CA GLN A 190 -1.70 -6.29 -4.05
C GLN A 190 -0.54 -5.62 -4.80
N TYR A 191 0.16 -4.67 -4.17
CA TYR A 191 1.21 -3.90 -4.84
C TYR A 191 2.25 -4.78 -5.54
N GLN A 192 2.71 -5.82 -4.90
CA GLN A 192 3.74 -6.70 -5.45
C GLN A 192 3.27 -7.50 -6.67
N ALA A 193 1.99 -7.86 -6.71
CA ALA A 193 1.42 -8.64 -7.82
C ALA A 193 0.95 -7.77 -8.98
N GLY A 194 0.43 -6.58 -8.69
CA GLY A 194 -0.24 -5.72 -9.65
C GLY A 194 0.57 -4.55 -10.16
N ALA A 195 1.63 -4.14 -9.46
CA ALA A 195 2.46 -3.03 -9.90
C ALA A 195 3.25 -3.34 -11.18
N MET A 196 3.52 -4.61 -11.44
CA MET A 196 4.32 -5.05 -12.59
C MET A 196 3.45 -5.64 -13.72
N GLY A 197 2.84 -4.82 -14.58
CA GLY A 197 2.36 -5.24 -15.91
C GLY A 197 0.84 -5.35 -16.11
N GLY A 198 -0.01 -4.99 -15.16
CA GLY A 198 -1.46 -4.98 -15.36
C GLY A 198 -1.93 -3.79 -16.23
N ASN A 199 -2.78 -4.04 -17.22
CA ASN A 199 -3.49 -2.99 -17.94
C ASN A 199 -4.87 -2.78 -17.31
N PHE A 200 -5.04 -1.62 -16.64
CA PHE A 200 -6.26 -1.28 -15.90
C PHE A 200 -6.97 -0.04 -16.46
N GLN A 201 -6.92 0.16 -17.78
CA GLN A 201 -7.48 1.32 -18.48
C GLN A 201 -9.00 1.45 -18.39
N LEU A 202 -9.71 0.37 -18.02
CA LEU A 202 -11.17 0.41 -17.88
C LEU A 202 -11.63 1.12 -16.60
N ALA A 203 -10.74 1.38 -15.64
CA ALA A 203 -11.06 2.08 -14.41
C ALA A 203 -10.42 3.47 -14.42
N ASN A 204 -11.17 4.46 -13.97
CA ASN A 204 -10.73 5.85 -13.87
C ASN A 204 -10.52 6.31 -12.41
N LYS A 205 -10.81 5.46 -11.44
CA LYS A 205 -10.71 5.74 -10.01
C LYS A 205 -9.86 4.69 -9.31
N ILE A 206 -8.88 5.16 -8.55
CA ILE A 206 -7.97 4.33 -7.78
C ILE A 206 -8.04 4.74 -6.31
N ILE A 207 -8.22 3.77 -5.44
CA ILE A 207 -8.17 3.93 -3.98
C ILE A 207 -6.87 3.31 -3.49
N TYR A 208 -6.05 4.09 -2.83
CA TYR A 208 -4.87 3.59 -2.12
C TYR A 208 -5.24 3.39 -0.65
N PHE A 209 -5.69 2.19 -0.30
CA PHE A 209 -6.15 1.89 1.06
C PHE A 209 -4.99 1.91 2.05
N SER A 210 -3.88 1.28 1.71
CA SER A 210 -2.62 1.40 2.44
C SER A 210 -1.48 1.67 1.47
N LEU A 211 -0.51 2.51 1.85
CA LEU A 211 0.59 2.89 0.97
C LEU A 211 1.71 1.85 1.00
N PRO A 212 2.42 1.60 -0.11
CA PRO A 212 3.57 0.70 -0.13
C PRO A 212 4.76 1.32 0.62
N GLN A 213 5.73 0.50 1.00
CA GLN A 213 6.97 0.99 1.64
C GLN A 213 7.94 1.60 0.62
N GLY A 214 8.00 1.03 -0.58
CA GLY A 214 8.93 1.44 -1.62
C GLY A 214 8.33 2.49 -2.55
N SER A 215 9.11 3.53 -2.87
CA SER A 215 8.73 4.56 -3.85
C SER A 215 8.51 3.97 -5.24
N GLU A 216 9.25 2.93 -5.60
CA GLU A 216 9.11 2.25 -6.89
C GLU A 216 7.70 1.67 -7.07
N LEU A 217 7.21 0.89 -6.11
CA LEU A 217 5.85 0.33 -6.15
C LEU A 217 4.78 1.43 -6.17
N TRP A 218 5.03 2.52 -5.46
CA TRP A 218 4.17 3.69 -5.47
C TRP A 218 4.08 4.32 -6.86
N GLU A 219 5.22 4.62 -7.47
CA GLU A 219 5.28 5.20 -8.81
C GLU A 219 4.67 4.28 -9.88
N GLN A 220 4.96 2.99 -9.81
CA GLN A 220 4.41 1.99 -10.74
C GLN A 220 2.89 1.90 -10.63
N SER A 221 2.34 1.92 -9.40
CA SER A 221 0.89 1.87 -9.19
C SER A 221 0.16 3.09 -9.77
N GLN A 222 0.83 4.24 -9.86
CA GLN A 222 0.25 5.47 -10.40
C GLN A 222 0.20 5.52 -11.94
N LYS A 223 0.95 4.68 -12.62
CA LYS A 223 1.05 4.67 -14.08
C LYS A 223 0.08 3.68 -14.75
N ARG A 224 -1.02 3.32 -14.08
CA ARG A 224 -1.98 2.30 -14.51
C ARG A 224 -3.30 2.89 -14.96
#